data_cfa8c10420343adf0452a9771f8f9f16
#
_entry.id   cfa8c10420343adf0452a9771f8f9f16
#
_cell.length_a   1.000
_cell.length_b   1.000
_cell.length_c   1.000
_cell.angle_alpha   90.00
_cell.angle_beta   90.00
_cell.angle_gamma   90.00
#
_symmetry.space_group_name_H-M   'P 1'
#
loop_
_entity.id
_entity.type
_entity.pdbx_description
1 polymer ?
#
loop_
_entity_poly.entity_id
_entity_poly.type
_entity_poly.pdbx_seq_one_letter_code
_entity_poly.pdbx_strand_id
1 'polypeptide(L)'
;MPKHIQTQTEWEQTMARRVMEQLRGELYLDQRYLTAALGALPAAPQESGGSFATDGGALYYPTAWLLDTYRRNRRYLPRAYLHSLFHCIFRHLWLRDRRDPDLWGLACDIAVEATLDTLNPPATKRPVGWVRQQCYTQLREKCKFLAAGPIYRVLAQ
;
A
#
# COMPACT_ATOMS: atom_id res chain seq x y z
N MET A 1 -36.59 1.75 25.27
CA MET A 1 -35.92 0.97 24.24
C MET A 1 -34.72 0.26 24.86
N PRO A 2 -34.56 -1.03 24.64
CA PRO A 2 -33.39 -1.72 25.13
C PRO A 2 -32.13 -1.10 24.51
N LYS A 3 -31.14 -0.74 25.34
CA LYS A 3 -29.83 -0.27 24.85
C LYS A 3 -29.17 -1.45 24.14
N HIS A 4 -28.87 -1.30 22.85
CA HIS A 4 -28.08 -2.28 22.11
C HIS A 4 -26.68 -2.33 22.76
N ILE A 5 -26.33 -3.49 23.31
CA ILE A 5 -24.98 -3.74 23.86
C ILE A 5 -24.12 -4.16 22.67
N GLN A 6 -23.17 -3.33 22.33
CA GLN A 6 -22.21 -3.59 21.23
C GLN A 6 -21.37 -4.83 21.56
N THR A 7 -21.30 -5.76 20.60
CA THR A 7 -20.43 -6.93 20.71
C THR A 7 -18.96 -6.52 20.50
N GLN A 8 -18.03 -7.37 20.92
CA GLN A 8 -16.59 -7.16 20.69
C GLN A 8 -16.29 -6.98 19.20
N THR A 9 -16.88 -7.83 18.35
CA THR A 9 -16.69 -7.76 16.90
C THR A 9 -17.21 -6.44 16.31
N GLU A 10 -18.39 -6.00 16.72
CA GLU A 10 -18.96 -4.70 16.28
C GLU A 10 -18.08 -3.53 16.72
N TRP A 11 -17.54 -3.60 17.93
CA TRP A 11 -16.60 -2.58 18.43
C TRP A 11 -15.32 -2.53 17.60
N GLU A 12 -14.71 -3.68 17.34
CA GLU A 12 -13.50 -3.79 16.51
C GLU A 12 -13.73 -3.28 15.09
N GLN A 13 -14.83 -3.63 14.45
CA GLN A 13 -15.20 -3.14 13.12
C GLN A 13 -15.38 -1.62 13.12
N THR A 14 -16.03 -1.07 14.14
CA THR A 14 -16.23 0.38 14.28
C THR A 14 -14.91 1.09 14.47
N MET A 15 -14.02 0.57 15.31
CA MET A 15 -12.71 1.16 15.54
C MET A 15 -11.83 1.08 14.30
N ALA A 16 -11.82 -0.04 13.59
CA ALA A 16 -11.07 -0.21 12.36
C ALA A 16 -11.52 0.80 11.29
N ARG A 17 -12.83 1.01 11.14
CA ARG A 17 -13.35 2.04 10.22
C ARG A 17 -12.88 3.43 10.59
N ARG A 18 -12.88 3.79 11.88
CA ARG A 18 -12.37 5.09 12.34
C ARG A 18 -10.88 5.26 12.06
N VAL A 19 -10.09 4.21 12.26
CA VAL A 19 -8.67 4.22 11.90
C VAL A 19 -8.50 4.46 10.41
N MET A 20 -9.27 3.80 9.56
CA MET A 20 -9.22 3.99 8.10
C MET A 20 -9.64 5.41 7.70
N GLU A 21 -10.68 5.96 8.29
CA GLU A 21 -11.13 7.33 8.03
C GLU A 21 -10.04 8.35 8.40
N GLN A 22 -9.41 8.19 9.56
CA GLN A 22 -8.31 9.04 9.99
C GLN A 22 -7.12 8.93 9.04
N LEU A 23 -6.73 7.71 8.68
CA LEU A 23 -5.62 7.44 7.78
C LEU A 23 -5.83 8.08 6.40
N ARG A 24 -7.02 7.93 5.83
CA ARG A 24 -7.39 8.57 4.57
C ARG A 24 -7.37 10.10 4.68
N GLY A 25 -7.88 10.66 5.78
CA GLY A 25 -7.85 12.09 6.04
C GLY A 25 -6.43 12.64 6.08
N GLU A 26 -5.52 11.96 6.77
CA GLU A 26 -4.10 12.31 6.81
C GLU A 26 -3.48 12.29 5.41
N LEU A 27 -3.77 11.26 4.60
CA LEU A 27 -3.26 11.14 3.23
C LEU A 27 -3.85 12.21 2.29
N TYR A 28 -5.11 12.59 2.43
CA TYR A 28 -5.70 13.69 1.68
C TYR A 28 -4.99 15.02 1.94
N LEU A 29 -4.58 15.28 3.17
CA LEU A 29 -3.86 16.50 3.54
C LEU A 29 -2.41 16.47 3.05
N ASP A 30 -1.75 15.34 3.18
CA ASP A 30 -0.33 15.16 2.86
C ASP A 30 -0.06 15.00 1.36
N GLN A 31 -0.98 14.33 0.65
CA GLN A 31 -0.86 13.97 -0.76
C GLN A 31 -2.04 14.50 -1.57
N ARG A 32 -2.21 15.81 -1.62
CA ARG A 32 -3.36 16.46 -2.28
C ARG A 32 -3.51 16.09 -3.77
N TYR A 33 -2.41 15.82 -4.45
CA TYR A 33 -2.41 15.39 -5.86
C TYR A 33 -2.96 13.97 -6.05
N LEU A 34 -3.05 13.16 -4.99
CA LEU A 34 -3.64 11.83 -5.01
C LEU A 34 -5.13 11.80 -4.66
N THR A 35 -5.77 12.95 -4.49
CA THR A 35 -7.17 13.05 -4.05
C THR A 35 -8.12 12.22 -4.92
N ALA A 36 -7.97 12.29 -6.23
CA ALA A 36 -8.80 11.51 -7.16
C ALA A 36 -8.59 10.00 -6.99
N ALA A 37 -7.34 9.55 -6.87
CA ALA A 37 -7.02 8.14 -6.66
C ALA A 37 -7.52 7.62 -5.30
N LEU A 38 -7.32 8.39 -4.24
CA LEU A 38 -7.83 8.06 -2.90
C LEU A 38 -9.35 7.96 -2.89
N GLY A 39 -10.04 8.86 -3.59
CA GLY A 39 -11.49 8.83 -3.71
C GLY A 39 -12.03 7.69 -4.58
N ALA A 40 -11.28 7.27 -5.59
CA ALA A 40 -11.66 6.20 -6.51
C ALA A 40 -11.54 4.79 -5.91
N LEU A 41 -10.76 4.61 -4.84
CA LEU A 41 -10.50 3.33 -4.19
C LEU A 41 -11.16 3.30 -2.81
N PRO A 42 -12.41 2.83 -2.68
CA PRO A 42 -13.09 2.73 -1.39
C PRO A 42 -12.41 1.68 -0.50
N ALA A 43 -12.44 1.92 0.80
CA ALA A 43 -11.94 0.97 1.78
C ALA A 43 -13.05 0.01 2.22
N ALA A 44 -12.73 -1.28 2.33
CA ALA A 44 -13.66 -2.32 2.78
C ALA A 44 -12.99 -3.27 3.78
N PRO A 45 -13.70 -3.70 4.84
CA PRO A 45 -13.16 -4.67 5.78
C PRO A 45 -13.00 -6.05 5.14
N GLN A 46 -12.03 -6.80 5.63
CA GLN A 46 -11.74 -8.19 5.25
C GLN A 46 -11.61 -9.02 6.55
N GLU A 47 -12.08 -10.27 6.53
CA GLU A 47 -12.07 -11.10 7.74
C GLU A 47 -10.67 -11.54 8.16
N SER A 48 -9.79 -11.83 7.20
CA SER A 48 -8.44 -12.33 7.46
C SER A 48 -7.41 -11.72 6.53
N GLY A 49 -6.16 -11.78 6.95
CA GLY A 49 -5.01 -11.31 6.19
C GLY A 49 -4.00 -10.61 7.08
N GLY A 50 -2.80 -10.41 6.55
CA GLY A 50 -1.67 -9.81 7.26
C GLY A 50 -1.22 -8.45 6.68
N SER A 51 -1.99 -7.84 5.78
CA SER A 51 -1.71 -6.54 5.20
C SER A 51 -2.91 -6.00 4.43
N PHE A 52 -2.83 -4.76 3.96
CA PHE A 52 -3.75 -4.26 2.95
C PHE A 52 -3.68 -5.11 1.68
N ALA A 53 -4.81 -5.27 1.03
CA ALA A 53 -4.93 -5.92 -0.26
C ALA A 53 -5.86 -5.13 -1.17
N THR A 54 -5.71 -5.28 -2.48
CA THR A 54 -6.58 -4.63 -3.46
C THR A 54 -6.77 -5.50 -4.69
N ASP A 55 -7.97 -5.44 -5.24
CA ASP A 55 -8.33 -6.01 -6.54
C ASP A 55 -8.52 -4.91 -7.61
N GLY A 56 -8.22 -3.67 -7.25
CA GLY A 56 -8.47 -2.50 -8.08
C GLY A 56 -9.85 -1.87 -7.92
N GLY A 57 -10.79 -2.56 -7.28
CA GLY A 57 -12.12 -2.04 -6.98
C GLY A 57 -12.25 -1.46 -5.58
N ALA A 58 -11.52 -2.02 -4.62
CA ALA A 58 -11.47 -1.56 -3.23
C ALA A 58 -10.10 -1.81 -2.61
N LEU A 59 -9.81 -1.09 -1.54
CA LEU A 59 -8.72 -1.41 -0.64
C LEU A 59 -9.29 -2.20 0.54
N TYR A 60 -8.88 -3.45 0.66
CA TYR A 60 -9.30 -4.34 1.73
C TYR A 60 -8.37 -4.26 2.92
N TYR A 61 -8.94 -4.14 4.12
CA TYR A 61 -8.17 -4.11 5.36
C TYR A 61 -8.64 -5.22 6.31
N PRO A 62 -7.74 -6.13 6.71
CA PRO A 62 -8.05 -7.10 7.75
C PRO A 62 -8.19 -6.37 9.09
N THR A 63 -9.37 -6.44 9.72
CA THR A 63 -9.69 -5.65 10.92
C THR A 63 -8.70 -5.90 12.06
N ALA A 64 -8.42 -7.15 12.39
CA ALA A 64 -7.50 -7.51 13.47
C ALA A 64 -6.07 -7.02 13.20
N TRP A 65 -5.57 -7.23 11.98
CA TRP A 65 -4.26 -6.74 11.58
C TRP A 65 -4.16 -5.21 11.64
N LEU A 66 -5.19 -4.51 11.14
CA LEU A 66 -5.21 -3.04 11.14
C LEU A 66 -5.14 -2.47 12.56
N LEU A 67 -5.96 -2.97 13.47
CA LEU A 67 -5.99 -2.52 14.86
C LEU A 67 -4.68 -2.83 15.59
N ASP A 68 -4.13 -4.03 15.38
CA ASP A 68 -2.86 -4.41 15.99
C ASP A 68 -1.70 -3.56 15.46
N THR A 69 -1.65 -3.35 14.16
CA THR A 69 -0.63 -2.49 13.52
C THR A 69 -0.75 -1.04 13.96
N TYR A 70 -1.97 -0.51 14.05
CA TYR A 70 -2.21 0.86 14.54
C TYR A 70 -1.69 1.04 15.97
N ARG A 71 -1.89 0.03 16.81
CA ARG A 71 -1.41 0.05 18.21
C ARG A 71 0.11 -0.03 18.31
N ARG A 72 0.74 -0.89 17.49
CA ARG A 72 2.19 -1.19 17.60
C ARG A 72 3.06 -0.26 16.78
N ASN A 73 2.65 0.05 15.57
CA ASN A 73 3.41 0.84 14.62
C ASN A 73 2.49 1.65 13.69
N ARG A 74 1.85 2.65 14.25
CA ARG A 74 0.93 3.54 13.53
C ARG A 74 1.54 4.15 12.26
N ARG A 75 2.84 4.48 12.29
CA ARG A 75 3.54 5.13 11.16
C ARG A 75 3.69 4.26 9.93
N TYR A 76 3.56 2.95 10.10
CA TYR A 76 3.61 2.01 8.99
C TYR A 76 2.40 2.11 8.07
N LEU A 77 1.23 2.43 8.60
CA LEU A 77 -0.05 2.38 7.89
C LEU A 77 -0.16 3.34 6.70
N PRO A 78 0.23 4.63 6.78
CA PRO A 78 0.16 5.53 5.63
C PRO A 78 0.97 5.02 4.44
N ARG A 79 2.16 4.52 4.68
CA ARG A 79 3.02 3.96 3.64
C ARG A 79 2.43 2.67 3.04
N ALA A 80 1.93 1.78 3.87
CA ALA A 80 1.29 0.54 3.41
C ALA A 80 0.04 0.83 2.57
N TYR A 81 -0.73 1.84 2.93
CA TYR A 81 -1.88 2.31 2.16
C TYR A 81 -1.45 2.81 0.78
N LEU A 82 -0.47 3.71 0.74
CA LEU A 82 0.05 4.25 -0.52
C LEU A 82 0.69 3.17 -1.38
N HIS A 83 1.37 2.20 -0.79
CA HIS A 83 1.92 1.06 -1.51
C HIS A 83 0.84 0.35 -2.34
N SER A 84 -0.27 -0.01 -1.72
CA SER A 84 -1.40 -0.65 -2.40
C SER A 84 -2.05 0.27 -3.44
N LEU A 85 -2.20 1.56 -3.13
CA LEU A 85 -2.77 2.55 -4.04
C LEU A 85 -1.89 2.71 -5.30
N PHE A 86 -0.57 2.76 -5.15
CA PHE A 86 0.34 2.88 -6.29
C PHE A 86 0.35 1.65 -7.20
N HIS A 87 0.11 0.45 -6.69
CA HIS A 87 -0.13 -0.72 -7.54
C HIS A 87 -1.32 -0.50 -8.48
N CYS A 88 -2.37 0.16 -8.02
CA CYS A 88 -3.52 0.53 -8.85
C CYS A 88 -3.17 1.64 -9.84
N ILE A 89 -2.51 2.70 -9.40
CA ILE A 89 -2.10 3.84 -10.24
C ILE A 89 -1.19 3.38 -11.39
N PHE A 90 -0.23 2.50 -11.11
CA PHE A 90 0.68 1.96 -12.10
C PHE A 90 0.09 0.79 -12.91
N ARG A 91 -1.15 0.41 -12.60
CA ARG A 91 -1.87 -0.67 -13.28
C ARG A 91 -1.19 -2.04 -13.19
N HIS A 92 -0.44 -2.30 -12.14
CA HIS A 92 0.31 -3.54 -11.95
C HIS A 92 -0.56 -4.79 -11.98
N LEU A 93 -1.80 -4.71 -11.45
CA LEU A 93 -2.76 -5.82 -11.44
C LEU A 93 -3.19 -6.26 -12.85
N TRP A 94 -3.15 -5.34 -13.83
CA TRP A 94 -3.65 -5.58 -15.20
C TRP A 94 -2.54 -5.78 -16.23
N LEU A 95 -1.28 -5.46 -15.89
CA LEU A 95 -0.16 -5.46 -16.82
C LEU A 95 0.72 -6.71 -16.72
N ARG A 96 0.34 -7.69 -15.88
CA ARG A 96 1.15 -8.91 -15.71
C ARG A 96 1.31 -9.70 -17.01
N ASP A 97 0.22 -9.87 -17.77
CA ASP A 97 0.18 -10.67 -18.98
C ASP A 97 0.74 -12.09 -18.75
N ARG A 98 1.63 -12.58 -19.61
CA ARG A 98 2.28 -13.92 -19.53
C ARG A 98 3.53 -13.95 -18.66
N ARG A 99 3.83 -12.88 -17.92
CA ARG A 99 5.02 -12.82 -17.04
C ARG A 99 4.89 -13.77 -15.86
N ASP A 100 6.04 -14.23 -15.38
CA ASP A 100 6.10 -15.02 -14.15
C ASP A 100 5.49 -14.21 -13.00
N PRO A 101 4.52 -14.78 -12.24
CA PRO A 101 3.81 -14.04 -11.20
C PRO A 101 4.71 -13.55 -10.07
N ASP A 102 5.66 -14.35 -9.63
CA ASP A 102 6.52 -14.02 -8.49
C ASP A 102 7.53 -12.93 -8.87
N LEU A 103 8.17 -13.07 -10.03
CA LEU A 103 9.08 -12.04 -10.54
C LEU A 103 8.35 -10.75 -10.89
N TRP A 104 7.13 -10.85 -11.43
CA TRP A 104 6.31 -9.66 -11.69
C TRP A 104 5.92 -8.95 -10.41
N GLY A 105 5.47 -9.71 -9.39
CA GLY A 105 5.13 -9.17 -8.07
C GLY A 105 6.32 -8.43 -7.45
N LEU A 106 7.49 -9.04 -7.46
CA LEU A 106 8.73 -8.42 -6.96
C LEU A 106 9.09 -7.14 -7.73
N ALA A 107 9.00 -7.17 -9.05
CA ALA A 107 9.27 -6.00 -9.89
C ALA A 107 8.30 -4.85 -9.60
N CYS A 108 7.02 -5.16 -9.39
CA CYS A 108 6.00 -4.19 -9.01
C CYS A 108 6.27 -3.58 -7.63
N ASP A 109 6.61 -4.40 -6.65
CA ASP A 109 6.93 -3.93 -5.29
C ASP A 109 8.16 -3.03 -5.28
N ILE A 110 9.20 -3.37 -6.00
CA ILE A 110 10.41 -2.53 -6.15
C ILE A 110 10.04 -1.18 -6.79
N ALA A 111 9.24 -1.19 -7.85
CA ALA A 111 8.81 0.03 -8.54
C ALA A 111 8.00 0.96 -7.62
N VAL A 112 7.07 0.40 -6.85
CA VAL A 112 6.26 1.15 -5.88
C VAL A 112 7.12 1.71 -4.76
N GLU A 113 7.96 0.89 -4.14
CA GLU A 113 8.83 1.32 -3.04
C GLU A 113 9.85 2.37 -3.49
N ALA A 114 10.42 2.24 -4.68
CA ALA A 114 11.31 3.25 -5.26
C ALA A 114 10.59 4.59 -5.46
N THR A 115 9.34 4.57 -5.92
CA THR A 115 8.51 5.76 -6.07
C THR A 115 8.22 6.41 -4.73
N LEU A 116 7.80 5.63 -3.72
CA LEU A 116 7.54 6.14 -2.36
C LEU A 116 8.80 6.74 -1.73
N ASP A 117 9.96 6.11 -1.91
CA ASP A 117 11.23 6.62 -1.41
C ASP A 117 11.65 7.93 -2.12
N THR A 118 11.32 8.10 -3.39
CA THR A 118 11.56 9.33 -4.14
C THR A 118 10.65 10.46 -3.70
N LEU A 119 9.35 10.19 -3.54
CA LEU A 119 8.37 11.18 -3.09
C LEU A 119 8.61 11.60 -1.64
N ASN A 120 9.01 10.66 -0.80
CA ASN A 120 9.37 10.85 0.61
C ASN A 120 8.45 11.84 1.36
N PRO A 121 7.12 11.68 1.29
CA PRO A 121 6.19 12.61 1.94
C PRO A 121 6.24 12.46 3.46
N PRO A 122 5.94 13.52 4.24
CA PRO A 122 6.08 13.52 5.71
C PRO A 122 5.37 12.36 6.41
N ALA A 123 4.13 12.03 5.99
CA ALA A 123 3.34 10.95 6.60
C ALA A 123 3.91 9.55 6.35
N THR A 124 4.69 9.36 5.28
CA THR A 124 5.22 8.06 4.88
C THR A 124 6.75 8.01 4.90
N LYS A 125 7.39 9.09 5.35
CA LYS A 125 8.83 9.22 5.38
C LYS A 125 9.47 8.11 6.23
N ARG A 126 10.42 7.41 5.62
CA ARG A 126 11.32 6.50 6.34
C ARG A 126 12.71 6.54 5.73
N PRO A 127 13.75 6.25 6.51
CA PRO A 127 15.10 6.12 5.97
C PRO A 127 15.15 4.98 4.94
N VAL A 128 15.85 5.21 3.83
CA VAL A 128 16.12 4.15 2.85
C VAL A 128 17.25 3.29 3.41
N GLY A 129 16.94 2.01 3.69
CA GLY A 129 17.94 1.06 4.17
C GLY A 129 19.05 0.83 3.11
N TRP A 130 20.24 0.49 3.59
CA TRP A 130 21.40 0.23 2.71
C TRP A 130 21.11 -0.79 1.61
N VAL A 131 20.44 -1.91 1.96
CA VAL A 131 20.10 -2.97 1.00
C VAL A 131 19.21 -2.45 -0.12
N ARG A 132 18.18 -1.66 0.21
CA ARG A 132 17.30 -1.07 -0.81
C ARG A 132 18.03 -0.09 -1.68
N GLN A 133 18.89 0.74 -1.10
CA GLN A 133 19.66 1.70 -1.85
C GLN A 133 20.62 1.04 -2.83
N GLN A 134 21.27 -0.05 -2.42
CA GLN A 134 22.09 -0.87 -3.31
C GLN A 134 21.27 -1.48 -4.45
N CYS A 135 20.09 -2.03 -4.16
CA CYS A 135 19.19 -2.56 -5.16
C CYS A 135 18.81 -1.50 -6.20
N TYR A 136 18.42 -0.30 -5.76
CA TYR A 136 18.07 0.78 -6.67
C TYR A 136 19.26 1.22 -7.53
N THR A 137 20.45 1.33 -6.95
CA THR A 137 21.67 1.69 -7.68
C THR A 137 21.97 0.69 -8.78
N GLN A 138 21.97 -0.60 -8.46
CA GLN A 138 22.22 -1.67 -9.43
C GLN A 138 21.18 -1.71 -10.55
N LEU A 139 19.89 -1.50 -10.20
CA LEU A 139 18.82 -1.46 -11.19
C LEU A 139 18.93 -0.24 -12.10
N ARG A 140 19.32 0.92 -11.58
CA ARG A 140 19.51 2.15 -12.39
C ARG A 140 20.65 2.05 -13.40
N GLU A 141 21.63 1.20 -13.17
CA GLU A 141 22.66 0.89 -14.17
C GLU A 141 22.09 0.16 -15.39
N LYS A 142 21.03 -0.63 -15.19
CA LYS A 142 20.40 -1.46 -16.23
C LYS A 142 19.07 -0.92 -16.74
N CYS A 143 18.41 -0.07 -15.97
CA CYS A 143 17.09 0.49 -16.29
C CYS A 143 17.15 2.01 -16.29
N LYS A 144 16.67 2.63 -17.37
CA LYS A 144 16.51 4.11 -17.44
C LYS A 144 15.53 4.62 -16.38
N PHE A 145 14.48 3.84 -16.11
CA PHE A 145 13.44 4.13 -15.12
C PHE A 145 13.18 2.91 -14.26
N LEU A 146 12.94 3.11 -12.96
CA LEU A 146 12.55 2.05 -12.03
C LEU A 146 11.03 1.80 -12.12
N ALA A 147 10.58 1.31 -13.27
CA ALA A 147 9.22 0.85 -13.49
C ALA A 147 9.17 -0.67 -13.56
N ALA A 148 8.01 -1.25 -13.27
CA ALA A 148 7.87 -2.72 -13.15
C ALA A 148 8.30 -3.48 -14.40
N GLY A 149 7.96 -3.02 -15.59
CA GLY A 149 8.35 -3.67 -16.85
C GLY A 149 9.86 -3.77 -17.06
N PRO A 150 10.62 -2.65 -17.02
CA PRO A 150 12.09 -2.67 -17.07
C PRO A 150 12.73 -3.51 -15.98
N ILE A 151 12.27 -3.39 -14.73
CA ILE A 151 12.79 -4.18 -13.60
C ILE A 151 12.55 -5.67 -13.85
N TYR A 152 11.35 -6.04 -14.26
CA TYR A 152 11.03 -7.44 -14.58
C TYR A 152 12.01 -8.05 -15.60
N ARG A 153 12.32 -7.32 -16.68
CA ARG A 153 13.28 -7.80 -17.69
C ARG A 153 14.67 -8.04 -17.12
N VAL A 154 15.10 -7.28 -16.13
CA VAL A 154 16.37 -7.49 -15.44
C VAL A 154 16.31 -8.72 -14.54
N LEU A 155 15.22 -8.89 -13.79
CA LEU A 155 15.05 -10.02 -12.89
C LEU A 155 14.87 -11.37 -13.61
N ALA A 156 14.32 -11.34 -14.82
CA ALA A 156 14.05 -12.53 -15.62
C ALA A 156 15.26 -13.01 -16.47
N GLN A 157 16.38 -12.32 -16.43
CA GLN A 157 17.64 -12.71 -17.07
C GLN A 157 18.34 -13.78 -16.27
#